data_4aba395611fb738d519fb9a026f770cd
#
_entry.id   4aba395611fb738d519fb9a026f770cd
#
_cell.length_a   1.000
_cell.length_b   1.000
_cell.length_c   1.000
_cell.angle_alpha   90.00
_cell.angle_beta   90.00
_cell.angle_gamma   90.00
#
_symmetry.space_group_name_H-M   'P 1'
#
loop_
_entity.id
_entity.type
_entity.pdbx_description
1 polymer ?
#
loop_
_entity_poly.entity_id
_entity_poly.type
_entity_poly.pdbx_seq_one_letter_code
_entity_poly.pdbx_strand_id
1 'polypeptide(L)'
;MLKIALAQMEVQPGHPDKNARKMLQLIAEAKEKQTDLIIFPEMSIPGYLLGDTWEQPAFLEDCIAWGEEIIQASTGICIMYGNIAIDAQKKNNDGRIRKYNAFYTAQDGQLLQPAAMPYPFVIKTLLPNYREFDDTRHFFSLQKLARERAAKVEDLISPIVFTSHG
;
A
#
# COMPACT_ATOMS: atom_id res chain seq x y z
N MET A 1 9.72 21.52 13.79
CA MET A 1 8.46 20.86 14.23
C MET A 1 7.97 20.05 13.05
N LEU A 2 7.76 18.74 13.21
CA LEU A 2 7.26 17.85 12.13
C LEU A 2 5.82 18.23 11.77
N LYS A 3 5.56 18.49 10.50
CA LYS A 3 4.25 18.87 9.96
C LYS A 3 3.66 17.71 9.17
N ILE A 4 2.54 17.17 9.65
CA ILE A 4 1.88 16.00 9.07
C ILE A 4 0.53 16.42 8.49
N ALA A 5 0.23 15.94 7.27
CA ALA A 5 -1.08 16.04 6.64
C ALA A 5 -1.77 14.67 6.64
N LEU A 6 -3.01 14.63 7.10
CA LEU A 6 -3.89 13.47 6.94
C LEU A 6 -4.80 13.72 5.75
N ALA A 7 -4.62 12.96 4.68
CA ALA A 7 -5.39 13.12 3.45
C ALA A 7 -6.76 12.43 3.56
N GLN A 8 -7.77 13.17 4.02
CA GLN A 8 -9.16 12.74 4.02
C GLN A 8 -9.72 12.90 2.61
N MET A 9 -9.74 11.82 1.83
CA MET A 9 -10.25 11.83 0.45
C MET A 9 -11.37 10.80 0.25
N GLU A 10 -12.29 11.10 -0.64
CA GLU A 10 -13.22 10.12 -1.16
C GLU A 10 -12.47 9.18 -2.10
N VAL A 11 -12.40 7.90 -1.75
CA VAL A 11 -11.81 6.85 -2.57
C VAL A 11 -12.90 6.24 -3.44
N GLN A 12 -12.71 6.25 -4.76
CA GLN A 12 -13.62 5.65 -5.72
C GLN A 12 -13.21 4.20 -6.00
N PRO A 13 -13.98 3.19 -5.56
CA PRO A 13 -13.63 1.79 -5.77
C PRO A 13 -13.49 1.45 -7.26
N GLY A 14 -12.41 0.75 -7.64
CA GLY A 14 -12.16 0.32 -9.01
C GLY A 14 -11.68 1.42 -9.98
N HIS A 15 -11.36 2.61 -9.48
CA HIS A 15 -10.87 3.73 -10.29
C HIS A 15 -9.48 4.21 -9.84
N PRO A 16 -8.42 3.40 -10.04
CA PRO A 16 -7.07 3.74 -9.59
C PRO A 16 -6.57 5.05 -10.20
N ASP A 17 -6.93 5.34 -11.46
CA ASP A 17 -6.58 6.57 -12.16
C ASP A 17 -7.14 7.82 -11.49
N LYS A 18 -8.42 7.81 -11.12
CA LYS A 18 -9.07 8.94 -10.46
C LYS A 18 -8.54 9.15 -9.05
N ASN A 19 -8.37 8.06 -8.32
CA ASN A 19 -7.85 8.09 -6.96
C ASN A 19 -6.42 8.63 -6.94
N ALA A 20 -5.53 8.10 -7.78
CA ALA A 20 -4.15 8.54 -7.86
C ALA A 20 -4.02 10.01 -8.31
N ARG A 21 -4.82 10.48 -9.28
CA ARG A 21 -4.85 11.89 -9.65
C ARG A 21 -5.25 12.80 -8.49
N LYS A 22 -6.24 12.36 -7.69
CA LYS A 22 -6.63 13.10 -6.48
C LYS A 22 -5.52 13.09 -5.44
N MET A 23 -4.81 11.97 -5.26
CA MET A 23 -3.64 11.88 -4.38
C MET A 23 -2.53 12.83 -4.84
N LEU A 24 -2.19 12.85 -6.13
CA LEU A 24 -1.16 13.75 -6.68
C LEU A 24 -1.51 15.23 -6.47
N GLN A 25 -2.78 15.61 -6.60
CA GLN A 25 -3.24 16.96 -6.29
C GLN A 25 -3.00 17.29 -4.80
N LEU A 26 -3.40 16.40 -3.88
CA LEU A 26 -3.22 16.60 -2.43
C LEU A 26 -1.74 16.63 -2.02
N ILE A 27 -0.89 15.84 -2.69
CA ILE A 27 0.57 15.89 -2.50
C ILE A 27 1.12 17.25 -2.90
N ALA A 28 0.71 17.78 -4.05
CA ALA A 28 1.13 19.12 -4.50
C ALA A 28 0.72 20.20 -3.49
N GLU A 29 -0.53 20.19 -3.05
CA GLU A 29 -1.04 21.12 -2.01
C GLU A 29 -0.27 20.98 -0.68
N ALA A 30 0.12 19.75 -0.28
CA ALA A 30 0.90 19.51 0.92
C ALA A 30 2.31 20.08 0.80
N LYS A 31 2.95 19.94 -0.37
CA LYS A 31 4.26 20.54 -0.65
C LYS A 31 4.23 22.07 -0.60
N GLU A 32 3.22 22.71 -1.20
CA GLU A 32 3.04 24.16 -1.12
C GLU A 32 2.92 24.66 0.33
N LYS A 33 2.31 23.83 1.19
CA LYS A 33 2.18 24.10 2.62
C LYS A 33 3.42 23.71 3.44
N GLN A 34 4.49 23.27 2.79
CA GLN A 34 5.72 22.81 3.47
C GLN A 34 5.43 21.70 4.49
N THR A 35 4.68 20.70 4.08
CA THR A 35 4.34 19.51 4.88
C THR A 35 5.47 18.49 4.75
N ASP A 36 5.92 17.92 5.87
CA ASP A 36 7.00 16.92 5.88
C ASP A 36 6.51 15.52 5.52
N LEU A 37 5.27 15.19 5.91
CA LEU A 37 4.66 13.88 5.73
C LEU A 37 3.19 14.00 5.36
N ILE A 38 2.76 13.30 4.31
CA ILE A 38 1.34 13.12 3.98
C ILE A 38 0.94 11.63 4.07
N ILE A 39 -0.21 11.35 4.70
CA ILE A 39 -0.72 9.99 4.92
C ILE A 39 -2.07 9.85 4.22
N PHE A 40 -2.20 8.82 3.38
CA PHE A 40 -3.41 8.45 2.67
C PHE A 40 -4.09 7.22 3.30
N PRO A 41 -5.39 7.00 3.03
CA PRO A 41 -6.12 5.84 3.52
C PRO A 41 -5.56 4.50 3.05
N GLU A 42 -5.99 3.43 3.75
CA GLU A 42 -5.84 2.06 3.27
C GLU A 42 -6.45 1.91 1.87
N MET A 43 -5.78 1.17 0.98
CA MET A 43 -6.23 0.91 -0.40
C MET A 43 -6.62 2.19 -1.15
N SER A 44 -5.89 3.28 -0.90
CA SER A 44 -6.20 4.60 -1.47
C SER A 44 -6.11 4.66 -2.99
N ILE A 45 -5.33 3.80 -3.63
CA ILE A 45 -5.26 3.70 -5.10
C ILE A 45 -6.39 2.84 -5.67
N PRO A 46 -6.52 1.55 -5.32
CA PRO A 46 -7.54 0.69 -5.95
C PRO A 46 -8.96 0.95 -5.43
N GLY A 47 -9.12 1.42 -4.21
CA GLY A 47 -10.36 1.36 -3.46
C GLY A 47 -10.57 -0.01 -2.81
N TYR A 48 -11.73 -0.21 -2.19
CA TYR A 48 -12.05 -1.42 -1.44
C TYR A 48 -13.34 -2.08 -1.95
N LEU A 49 -13.62 -3.34 -1.54
CA LEU A 49 -14.80 -4.12 -1.88
C LEU A 49 -14.96 -4.38 -3.39
N LEU A 50 -13.88 -4.77 -4.06
CA LEU A 50 -13.83 -4.93 -5.52
C LEU A 50 -14.16 -6.36 -6.01
N GLY A 51 -14.36 -7.32 -5.11
CA GLY A 51 -14.66 -8.71 -5.47
C GLY A 51 -13.67 -9.27 -6.49
N ASP A 52 -14.19 -9.86 -7.57
CA ASP A 52 -13.36 -10.52 -8.58
C ASP A 52 -12.50 -9.55 -9.45
N THR A 53 -12.69 -8.25 -9.33
CA THR A 53 -11.80 -7.26 -9.97
C THR A 53 -10.34 -7.43 -9.49
N TRP A 54 -10.15 -7.89 -8.25
CA TRP A 54 -8.83 -8.24 -7.72
C TRP A 54 -8.10 -9.35 -8.50
N GLU A 55 -8.76 -10.05 -9.39
CA GLU A 55 -8.18 -11.11 -10.21
C GLU A 55 -7.91 -10.68 -11.66
N GLN A 56 -8.23 -9.43 -12.02
CA GLN A 56 -8.04 -8.91 -13.37
C GLN A 56 -6.63 -8.35 -13.55
N PRO A 57 -5.79 -8.92 -14.43
CA PRO A 57 -4.40 -8.50 -14.59
C PRO A 57 -4.26 -7.01 -14.94
N ALA A 58 -5.06 -6.52 -15.90
CA ALA A 58 -5.01 -5.11 -16.31
C ALA A 58 -5.30 -4.14 -15.15
N PHE A 59 -6.26 -4.46 -14.29
CA PHE A 59 -6.55 -3.65 -13.11
C PHE A 59 -5.38 -3.63 -12.12
N LEU A 60 -4.73 -4.78 -11.93
CA LEU A 60 -3.56 -4.88 -11.05
C LEU A 60 -2.37 -4.09 -11.61
N GLU A 61 -2.14 -4.17 -12.91
CA GLU A 61 -1.11 -3.40 -13.61
C GLU A 61 -1.34 -1.90 -13.50
N ASP A 62 -2.58 -1.43 -13.66
CA ASP A 62 -2.96 -0.04 -13.45
C ASP A 62 -2.67 0.42 -12.01
N CYS A 63 -3.02 -0.38 -11.00
CA CYS A 63 -2.75 -0.05 -9.60
C CYS A 63 -1.24 0.08 -9.32
N ILE A 64 -0.42 -0.77 -9.92
CA ILE A 64 1.05 -0.70 -9.78
C ILE A 64 1.60 0.53 -10.51
N ALA A 65 1.18 0.77 -11.75
CA ALA A 65 1.62 1.91 -12.52
C ALA A 65 1.30 3.26 -11.82
N TRP A 66 0.10 3.41 -11.30
CA TRP A 66 -0.24 4.59 -10.50
C TRP A 66 0.52 4.66 -9.17
N GLY A 67 0.86 3.52 -8.59
CA GLY A 67 1.76 3.47 -7.42
C GLY A 67 3.14 4.07 -7.72
N GLU A 68 3.71 3.79 -8.88
CA GLU A 68 4.99 4.37 -9.33
C GLU A 68 4.90 5.90 -9.47
N GLU A 69 3.80 6.43 -10.01
CA GLU A 69 3.58 7.89 -10.08
C GLU A 69 3.55 8.55 -8.69
N ILE A 70 2.93 7.90 -7.70
CA ILE A 70 2.93 8.37 -6.31
C ILE A 70 4.35 8.35 -5.71
N ILE A 71 5.12 7.29 -5.99
CA ILE A 71 6.52 7.20 -5.54
C ILE A 71 7.34 8.34 -6.13
N GLN A 72 7.24 8.61 -7.43
CA GLN A 72 7.96 9.71 -8.07
C GLN A 72 7.54 11.08 -7.50
N ALA A 73 6.28 11.22 -7.10
CA ALA A 73 5.80 12.44 -6.47
C ALA A 73 6.36 12.67 -5.05
N SER A 74 7.13 11.75 -4.46
CA SER A 74 7.64 11.85 -3.09
C SER A 74 8.89 12.74 -2.93
N THR A 75 9.40 13.33 -4.01
CA THR A 75 10.54 14.26 -3.91
C THR A 75 10.20 15.44 -3.01
N GLY A 76 10.96 15.61 -1.93
CA GLY A 76 10.80 16.70 -0.96
C GLY A 76 9.61 16.55 0.01
N ILE A 77 8.99 15.36 0.07
CA ILE A 77 7.94 15.04 1.05
C ILE A 77 7.93 13.53 1.28
N CYS A 78 7.68 13.09 2.51
CA CYS A 78 7.41 11.68 2.77
C CYS A 78 5.93 11.39 2.49
N ILE A 79 5.64 10.29 1.76
CA ILE A 79 4.29 9.88 1.39
C ILE A 79 4.03 8.48 1.96
N MET A 80 2.95 8.33 2.72
CA MET A 80 2.47 7.04 3.18
C MET A 80 1.10 6.73 2.54
N TYR A 81 0.93 5.55 1.92
CA TYR A 81 -0.30 5.23 1.19
C TYR A 81 -0.58 3.74 1.12
N GLY A 82 -1.87 3.39 1.00
CA GLY A 82 -2.33 2.04 0.79
C GLY A 82 -2.49 1.69 -0.68
N ASN A 83 -1.96 0.54 -1.10
CA ASN A 83 -2.13 -0.02 -2.44
C ASN A 83 -2.09 -1.55 -2.37
N ILE A 84 -2.40 -2.21 -3.47
CA ILE A 84 -2.11 -3.63 -3.65
C ILE A 84 -0.62 -3.83 -3.93
N ALA A 85 -0.06 -4.91 -3.36
CA ALA A 85 1.27 -5.39 -3.71
C ALA A 85 1.18 -6.78 -4.35
N ILE A 86 2.04 -7.05 -5.33
CA ILE A 86 2.07 -8.30 -6.07
C ILE A 86 3.46 -8.92 -5.93
N ASP A 87 3.51 -10.21 -5.57
CA ASP A 87 4.70 -11.03 -5.71
C ASP A 87 4.51 -11.94 -6.91
N ALA A 88 5.00 -11.50 -8.07
CA ALA A 88 4.86 -12.23 -9.34
C ALA A 88 5.62 -13.57 -9.36
N GLN A 89 6.57 -13.78 -8.46
CA GLN A 89 7.35 -15.02 -8.35
C GLN A 89 6.64 -16.07 -7.48
N LYS A 90 5.60 -15.68 -6.77
CA LYS A 90 4.86 -16.54 -5.85
C LYS A 90 3.42 -16.76 -6.31
N LYS A 91 2.98 -18.01 -6.18
CA LYS A 91 1.57 -18.37 -6.36
C LYS A 91 1.01 -18.90 -5.05
N ASN A 92 -0.26 -18.69 -4.85
CA ASN A 92 -1.02 -19.32 -3.79
C ASN A 92 -1.35 -20.78 -4.14
N ASN A 93 -1.84 -21.55 -3.19
CA ASN A 93 -2.20 -22.97 -3.41
C ASN A 93 -3.28 -23.17 -4.48
N ASP A 94 -4.08 -22.15 -4.75
CA ASP A 94 -5.10 -22.12 -5.80
C ASP A 94 -4.58 -21.67 -7.18
N GLY A 95 -3.27 -21.47 -7.31
CA GLY A 95 -2.59 -21.08 -8.55
C GLY A 95 -2.63 -19.58 -8.86
N ARG A 96 -3.31 -18.76 -8.06
CA ARG A 96 -3.37 -17.30 -8.27
C ARG A 96 -2.05 -16.63 -7.90
N ILE A 97 -1.72 -15.54 -8.57
CA ILE A 97 -0.60 -14.67 -8.21
C ILE A 97 -0.81 -14.17 -6.77
N ARG A 98 0.28 -14.16 -6.00
CA ARG A 98 0.23 -13.69 -4.63
C ARG A 98 0.09 -12.19 -4.56
N LYS A 99 -0.93 -11.75 -3.84
CA LYS A 99 -1.27 -10.33 -3.63
C LYS A 99 -1.34 -10.03 -2.14
N TYR A 100 -1.00 -8.80 -1.80
CA TYR A 100 -1.06 -8.30 -0.43
C TYR A 100 -1.84 -6.99 -0.37
N ASN A 101 -2.64 -6.80 0.67
CA ASN A 101 -3.09 -5.49 1.07
C ASN A 101 -1.89 -4.83 1.76
N ALA A 102 -1.33 -3.82 1.14
CA ALA A 102 -0.02 -3.27 1.47
C ALA A 102 -0.07 -1.78 1.80
N PHE A 103 0.82 -1.37 2.70
CA PHE A 103 1.05 0.02 3.04
C PHE A 103 2.49 0.40 2.71
N TYR A 104 2.64 1.40 1.89
CA TYR A 104 3.90 1.88 1.35
C TYR A 104 4.33 3.18 2.01
N THR A 105 5.64 3.34 2.14
CA THR A 105 6.26 4.62 2.50
C THR A 105 7.24 4.99 1.41
N ALA A 106 7.07 6.16 0.80
CA ALA A 106 7.94 6.68 -0.24
C ALA A 106 8.55 8.01 0.17
N GLN A 107 9.82 8.21 -0.15
CA GLN A 107 10.53 9.48 0.03
C GLN A 107 11.59 9.65 -1.05
N ASP A 108 11.70 10.86 -1.59
CA ASP A 108 12.71 11.23 -2.59
C ASP A 108 12.74 10.29 -3.82
N GLY A 109 11.56 9.90 -4.30
CA GLY A 109 11.38 9.04 -5.46
C GLY A 109 11.66 7.56 -5.22
N GLN A 110 11.78 7.11 -3.99
CA GLN A 110 12.09 5.74 -3.62
C GLN A 110 11.16 5.20 -2.53
N LEU A 111 10.95 3.88 -2.55
CA LEU A 111 10.28 3.20 -1.45
C LEU A 111 11.26 2.99 -0.28
N LEU A 112 10.78 3.26 0.92
CA LEU A 112 11.51 2.98 2.14
C LEU A 112 11.24 1.54 2.62
N GLN A 113 12.32 0.81 2.92
CA GLN A 113 12.24 -0.58 3.37
C GLN A 113 11.93 -0.64 4.87
N PRO A 114 10.80 -1.25 5.29
CA PRO A 114 10.57 -1.54 6.70
C PRO A 114 11.59 -2.55 7.24
N ALA A 115 12.10 -2.32 8.44
CA ALA A 115 13.28 -3.02 8.97
C ALA A 115 13.14 -4.56 9.02
N ALA A 116 11.95 -5.10 9.33
CA ALA A 116 11.74 -6.53 9.47
C ALA A 116 11.05 -7.19 8.25
N MET A 117 10.58 -6.41 7.28
CA MET A 117 9.84 -6.93 6.14
C MET A 117 10.77 -7.38 5.01
N PRO A 118 10.46 -8.50 4.33
CA PRO A 118 11.20 -8.93 3.13
C PRO A 118 10.81 -8.12 1.87
N TYR A 119 9.86 -7.21 1.98
CA TYR A 119 9.32 -6.38 0.91
C TYR A 119 9.42 -4.90 1.28
N PRO A 120 9.45 -3.97 0.31
CA PRO A 120 9.47 -2.53 0.57
C PRO A 120 8.07 -1.98 0.92
N PHE A 121 7.31 -2.73 1.72
CA PHE A 121 5.98 -2.36 2.21
C PHE A 121 5.60 -3.16 3.46
N VAL A 122 4.68 -2.64 4.23
CA VAL A 122 4.06 -3.33 5.36
C VAL A 122 2.82 -4.09 4.87
N ILE A 123 2.65 -5.34 5.30
CA ILE A 123 1.51 -6.19 4.95
C ILE A 123 0.46 -6.08 6.05
N LYS A 124 -0.80 -5.91 5.66
CA LYS A 124 -1.93 -5.96 6.58
C LYS A 124 -1.96 -7.30 7.32
N THR A 125 -1.94 -7.21 8.66
CA THR A 125 -1.85 -8.40 9.53
C THR A 125 -3.18 -9.14 9.63
N LEU A 126 -4.27 -8.40 9.85
CA LEU A 126 -5.62 -8.94 10.03
C LEU A 126 -6.45 -8.68 8.79
N LEU A 127 -6.83 -9.75 8.10
CA LEU A 127 -7.70 -9.69 6.92
C LEU A 127 -9.14 -9.93 7.36
N PRO A 128 -10.05 -8.96 7.22
CA PRO A 128 -11.46 -9.16 7.54
C PRO A 128 -12.08 -10.18 6.58
N ASN A 129 -12.93 -11.04 7.13
CA ASN A 129 -13.67 -12.06 6.39
C ASN A 129 -15.06 -12.22 6.99
N TYR A 130 -15.81 -11.13 7.05
CA TYR A 130 -17.16 -11.07 7.58
C TYR A 130 -17.99 -10.03 6.82
N ARG A 131 -19.29 -10.24 6.73
CA ARG A 131 -20.22 -9.43 5.92
C ARG A 131 -19.76 -9.33 4.47
N GLU A 132 -19.59 -8.11 3.96
CA GLU A 132 -19.10 -7.79 2.62
C GLU A 132 -17.60 -7.99 2.41
N PHE A 133 -16.83 -8.23 3.47
CA PHE A 133 -15.38 -8.41 3.40
C PHE A 133 -15.02 -9.88 3.17
N ASP A 134 -14.25 -10.14 2.11
CA ASP A 134 -13.68 -11.45 1.77
C ASP A 134 -12.16 -11.38 1.48
N ASP A 135 -11.47 -10.53 2.24
CA ASP A 135 -10.03 -10.24 2.05
C ASP A 135 -9.17 -11.51 1.99
N THR A 136 -9.51 -12.53 2.78
CA THR A 136 -8.75 -13.78 2.85
C THR A 136 -8.80 -14.59 1.55
N ARG A 137 -9.76 -14.31 0.67
CA ARG A 137 -9.88 -14.89 -0.67
C ARG A 137 -8.88 -14.28 -1.65
N HIS A 138 -8.60 -12.99 -1.49
CA HIS A 138 -7.82 -12.21 -2.46
C HIS A 138 -6.40 -11.94 -2.01
N PHE A 139 -6.18 -11.74 -0.71
CA PHE A 139 -4.89 -11.33 -0.17
C PHE A 139 -4.22 -12.41 0.67
N PHE A 140 -2.90 -12.48 0.55
CA PHE A 140 -2.07 -13.35 1.37
C PHE A 140 -1.74 -12.62 2.68
N SER A 141 -2.09 -13.22 3.81
CA SER A 141 -1.92 -12.57 5.11
C SER A 141 -0.47 -12.63 5.60
N LEU A 142 -0.11 -11.68 6.47
CA LEU A 142 1.18 -11.69 7.16
C LEU A 142 1.39 -12.99 7.98
N GLN A 143 0.32 -13.54 8.56
CA GLN A 143 0.38 -14.81 9.28
C GLN A 143 0.78 -16.00 8.38
N LYS A 144 0.24 -16.05 7.16
CA LYS A 144 0.63 -17.08 6.18
C LYS A 144 2.09 -16.90 5.75
N LEU A 145 2.53 -15.66 5.54
CA LEU A 145 3.91 -15.34 5.20
C LEU A 145 4.88 -15.74 6.33
N ALA A 146 4.53 -15.45 7.58
CA ALA A 146 5.33 -15.84 8.73
C ALA A 146 5.52 -17.37 8.83
N ARG A 147 4.44 -18.13 8.65
CA ARG A 147 4.51 -19.61 8.61
C ARG A 147 5.39 -20.12 7.47
N GLU A 148 5.27 -19.57 6.28
CA GLU A 148 6.08 -19.95 5.11
C GLU A 148 7.57 -19.70 5.35
N ARG A 149 7.90 -18.65 6.10
CA ARG A 149 9.29 -18.27 6.44
C ARG A 149 9.82 -18.93 7.73
N ALA A 150 9.03 -19.77 8.38
CA ALA A 150 9.32 -20.32 9.70
C ALA A 150 9.68 -19.24 10.75
N ALA A 151 9.05 -18.07 10.63
CA ALA A 151 9.20 -16.91 11.51
C ALA A 151 7.94 -16.71 12.36
N LYS A 152 8.06 -15.97 13.45
CA LYS A 152 6.90 -15.50 14.19
C LYS A 152 6.30 -14.26 13.50
N VAL A 153 5.00 -14.04 13.70
CA VAL A 153 4.33 -12.84 13.16
C VAL A 153 4.96 -11.58 13.76
N GLU A 154 5.28 -11.62 15.06
CA GLU A 154 5.90 -10.52 15.78
C GLU A 154 7.26 -10.11 15.20
N ASP A 155 8.01 -11.05 14.64
CA ASP A 155 9.31 -10.80 14.00
C ASP A 155 9.16 -10.06 12.64
N LEU A 156 7.99 -10.15 12.02
CA LEU A 156 7.68 -9.50 10.73
C LEU A 156 6.86 -8.21 10.90
N ILE A 157 6.20 -8.02 12.03
CA ILE A 157 5.52 -6.77 12.35
C ILE A 157 6.59 -5.73 12.70
N SER A 158 6.93 -4.89 11.74
CA SER A 158 7.75 -3.71 11.99
C SER A 158 7.04 -2.49 11.43
N PRO A 159 6.33 -1.73 12.24
CA PRO A 159 5.73 -0.47 11.81
C PRO A 159 6.78 0.64 11.66
N ILE A 160 8.06 0.34 11.97
CA ILE A 160 9.11 1.34 11.96
C ILE A 160 9.73 1.41 10.57
N VAL A 161 9.62 2.59 9.99
CA VAL A 161 10.31 2.99 8.77
C VAL A 161 11.08 4.26 9.09
N PHE A 162 12.37 4.27 8.80
CA PHE A 162 13.19 5.46 9.00
C PHE A 162 13.05 6.39 7.81
N THR A 163 12.68 7.63 8.09
CA THR A 163 12.57 8.71 7.11
C THR A 163 13.72 9.71 7.29
N SER A 164 13.82 10.72 6.42
CA SER A 164 14.78 11.83 6.61
C SER A 164 14.51 12.65 7.88
N HIS A 165 13.37 12.46 8.52
CA HIS A 165 12.97 13.15 9.75
C HIS A 165 13.11 12.27 11.02
N GLY A 166 13.61 11.04 10.89
CA GLY A 166 13.79 10.06 11.98
C GLY A 166 12.86 8.86 11.90
#